data_3059cd895758edaae5dd578fa3a84c6e
#
_entry.id   3059cd895758edaae5dd578fa3a84c6e
#
_cell.length_a   1.000
_cell.length_b   1.000
_cell.length_c   1.000
_cell.angle_alpha   90.00
_cell.angle_beta   90.00
_cell.angle_gamma   90.00
#
_symmetry.space_group_name_H-M   'P 1'
#
loop_
_entity.id
_entity.type
_entity.pdbx_description
1 polymer ?
#
loop_
_entity_poly.entity_id
_entity_poly.type
_entity_poly.pdbx_seq_one_letter_code
_entity_poly.pdbx_strand_id
1 'polypeptide(L)'
;GQLPEGMDASLLGGLQPMLKNMGGTMFGLQLGGAVGALGKEVLSGTDIGLPVAGHRLALVPVNIEEFGDGLSVPDDQIRIYLALREAARMRLFLHSPWLERDLYAAVEQYAAGIRLDTEGIERAAQSVDPMDPGSLQAVFDGASFIAAPDATQQAALDQLELLVALVEGWVDVVVAEAARPLESAAALRETMSKLISSALRRG
;
A
#
# COMPACT_ATOMS: atom_id res chain seq x y z
N GLY A 1 -4.29 -17.31 -40.72
CA GLY A 1 -5.52 -17.99 -40.44
C GLY A 1 -6.67 -17.00 -40.54
N GLN A 2 -7.60 -17.23 -41.47
CA GLN A 2 -8.77 -16.37 -41.65
C GLN A 2 -9.68 -16.49 -40.41
N LEU A 3 -10.15 -15.36 -39.89
CA LEU A 3 -11.20 -15.28 -38.89
C LEU A 3 -12.48 -15.91 -39.47
N PRO A 4 -13.30 -16.62 -38.65
CA PRO A 4 -14.58 -17.13 -39.10
C PRO A 4 -15.47 -15.98 -39.56
N GLU A 5 -15.91 -16.04 -40.82
CA GLU A 5 -16.95 -15.12 -41.35
C GLU A 5 -18.24 -15.35 -40.56
N GLY A 6 -18.62 -14.38 -39.73
CA GLY A 6 -19.88 -14.38 -38.99
C GLY A 6 -19.90 -13.69 -37.64
N MET A 7 -18.80 -13.16 -37.14
CA MET A 7 -18.85 -12.27 -35.96
C MET A 7 -19.05 -10.83 -36.42
N ASP A 8 -20.30 -10.35 -36.32
CA ASP A 8 -20.65 -8.97 -36.61
C ASP A 8 -19.80 -8.00 -35.81
N ALA A 9 -19.21 -7.01 -36.50
CA ALA A 9 -18.47 -5.90 -35.87
C ALA A 9 -19.31 -5.16 -34.79
N SER A 10 -20.65 -5.33 -34.82
CA SER A 10 -21.58 -4.83 -33.81
C SER A 10 -21.50 -5.59 -32.47
N LEU A 11 -21.18 -6.89 -32.50
CA LEU A 11 -20.97 -7.69 -31.28
C LEU A 11 -19.65 -7.30 -30.60
N LEU A 12 -18.59 -7.06 -31.36
CA LEU A 12 -17.30 -6.58 -30.86
C LEU A 12 -17.42 -5.15 -30.28
N GLY A 13 -18.20 -4.28 -30.89
CA GLY A 13 -18.50 -2.94 -30.42
C GLY A 13 -19.31 -2.92 -29.11
N GLY A 14 -20.16 -3.93 -28.88
CA GLY A 14 -20.92 -4.09 -27.64
C GLY A 14 -20.11 -4.69 -26.48
N LEU A 15 -19.07 -5.49 -26.77
CA LEU A 15 -18.21 -6.10 -25.76
C LEU A 15 -17.17 -5.12 -25.17
N GLN A 16 -16.71 -4.14 -25.94
CA GLN A 16 -15.72 -3.16 -25.47
C GLN A 16 -16.16 -2.36 -24.23
N PRO A 17 -17.38 -1.78 -24.16
CA PRO A 17 -17.87 -1.10 -22.96
C PRO A 17 -18.02 -2.06 -21.77
N MET A 18 -18.42 -3.31 -22.04
CA MET A 18 -18.58 -4.33 -21.00
C MET A 18 -17.23 -4.74 -20.40
N LEU A 19 -16.21 -4.94 -21.23
CA LEU A 19 -14.84 -5.23 -20.81
C LEU A 19 -14.22 -4.06 -20.05
N LYS A 20 -14.47 -2.81 -20.50
CA LYS A 20 -13.99 -1.61 -19.80
C LYS A 20 -14.63 -1.45 -18.42
N ASN A 21 -15.95 -1.68 -18.32
CA ASN A 21 -16.67 -1.63 -17.04
C ASN A 21 -16.23 -2.75 -16.11
N MET A 22 -15.99 -3.95 -16.63
CA MET A 22 -15.50 -5.10 -15.87
C MET A 22 -14.08 -4.86 -15.35
N GLY A 23 -13.19 -4.30 -16.18
CA GLY A 23 -11.84 -3.90 -15.79
C GLY A 23 -11.84 -2.85 -14.66
N GLY A 24 -12.72 -1.83 -14.74
CA GLY A 24 -12.88 -0.82 -13.70
C GLY A 24 -13.37 -1.40 -12.37
N THR A 25 -14.35 -2.32 -12.42
CA THR A 25 -14.86 -3.00 -11.23
C THR A 25 -13.77 -3.87 -10.59
N MET A 26 -13.01 -4.60 -11.39
CA MET A 26 -11.92 -5.46 -10.92
C MET A 26 -10.78 -4.66 -10.30
N PHE A 27 -10.40 -3.56 -10.95
CA PHE A 27 -9.43 -2.61 -10.38
C PHE A 27 -9.91 -2.08 -9.01
N GLY A 28 -11.18 -1.70 -8.90
CA GLY A 28 -11.78 -1.27 -7.64
C GLY A 28 -11.73 -2.32 -6.54
N LEU A 29 -11.97 -3.59 -6.89
CA LEU A 29 -11.86 -4.72 -5.95
C LEU A 29 -10.41 -4.98 -5.53
N GLN A 30 -9.46 -4.94 -6.46
CA GLN A 30 -8.03 -5.09 -6.15
C GLN A 30 -7.52 -3.96 -5.25
N LEU A 31 -7.87 -2.71 -5.57
CA LEU A 31 -7.52 -1.55 -4.76
C LEU A 31 -8.16 -1.64 -3.36
N GLY A 32 -9.44 -1.98 -3.29
CA GLY A 32 -10.14 -2.18 -2.02
C GLY A 32 -9.53 -3.30 -1.17
N GLY A 33 -9.13 -4.41 -1.81
CA GLY A 33 -8.41 -5.51 -1.18
C GLY A 33 -7.04 -5.07 -0.62
N ALA A 34 -6.27 -4.32 -1.39
CA ALA A 34 -4.97 -3.79 -0.97
C ALA A 34 -5.10 -2.82 0.21
N VAL A 35 -6.07 -1.90 0.16
CA VAL A 35 -6.37 -0.98 1.28
C VAL A 35 -6.83 -1.75 2.51
N GLY A 36 -7.68 -2.77 2.32
CA GLY A 36 -8.15 -3.63 3.41
C GLY A 36 -7.02 -4.44 4.05
N ALA A 37 -6.06 -4.94 3.26
CA ALA A 37 -4.87 -5.62 3.77
C ALA A 37 -3.98 -4.66 4.57
N LEU A 38 -3.71 -3.47 4.02
CA LEU A 38 -2.95 -2.43 4.72
C LEU A 38 -3.61 -2.04 6.05
N GLY A 39 -4.95 -1.92 6.08
CA GLY A 39 -5.70 -1.60 7.29
C GLY A 39 -5.55 -2.62 8.43
N LYS A 40 -5.18 -3.87 8.12
CA LYS A 40 -4.90 -4.92 9.10
C LYS A 40 -3.46 -4.89 9.63
N GLU A 41 -2.55 -4.22 8.92
CA GLU A 41 -1.14 -4.18 9.28
C GLU A 41 -0.75 -2.89 10.02
N VAL A 42 -1.50 -1.78 9.81
CA VAL A 42 -1.15 -0.48 10.40
C VAL A 42 -1.39 -0.44 11.90
N LEU A 43 -0.43 0.06 12.67
CA LEU A 43 -0.48 0.15 14.13
C LEU A 43 -0.96 1.53 14.61
N SER A 44 -0.84 2.57 13.76
CA SER A 44 -1.19 3.94 14.12
C SER A 44 -1.64 4.77 12.92
N GLY A 45 -2.14 5.98 13.16
CA GLY A 45 -2.65 6.90 12.14
C GLY A 45 -1.58 7.47 11.20
N THR A 46 -0.28 7.30 11.54
CA THR A 46 0.85 7.76 10.71
C THR A 46 1.79 6.63 10.31
N ASP A 47 1.43 5.37 10.55
CA ASP A 47 2.33 4.21 10.44
C ASP A 47 2.81 3.94 9.00
N ILE A 48 2.00 4.29 8.01
CA ILE A 48 2.38 4.21 6.59
C ILE A 48 3.25 5.38 6.11
N GLY A 49 3.75 6.21 7.03
CA GLY A 49 4.53 7.40 6.70
C GLY A 49 3.69 8.61 6.29
N LEU A 50 2.36 8.52 6.31
CA LEU A 50 1.41 9.58 5.97
C LEU A 50 0.45 9.84 7.14
N PRO A 51 0.06 11.10 7.45
CA PRO A 51 -0.89 11.42 8.51
C PRO A 51 -2.35 11.18 8.08
N VAL A 52 -2.71 9.90 7.78
CA VAL A 52 -4.04 9.54 7.25
C VAL A 52 -5.19 9.80 8.22
N ALA A 53 -4.92 9.88 9.53
CA ALA A 53 -5.90 10.26 10.55
C ALA A 53 -6.02 11.78 10.74
N GLY A 54 -5.40 12.58 9.86
CA GLY A 54 -5.21 14.01 10.04
C GLY A 54 -4.27 14.32 11.22
N HIS A 55 -4.41 15.49 11.82
CA HIS A 55 -3.53 15.91 12.93
C HIS A 55 -4.03 15.38 14.30
N ARG A 56 -4.36 14.10 14.38
CA ARG A 56 -4.79 13.43 15.60
C ARG A 56 -3.95 12.18 15.84
N LEU A 57 -3.50 12.02 17.09
CA LEU A 57 -2.87 10.77 17.52
C LEU A 57 -3.91 9.64 17.47
N ALA A 58 -3.60 8.59 16.76
CA ALA A 58 -4.46 7.43 16.63
C ALA A 58 -3.64 6.14 16.71
N LEU A 59 -4.11 5.20 17.51
CA LEU A 59 -3.57 3.85 17.61
C LEU A 59 -4.65 2.85 17.21
N VAL A 60 -4.26 1.70 16.68
CA VAL A 60 -5.15 0.61 16.27
C VAL A 60 -5.00 -0.56 17.26
N PRO A 61 -5.82 -0.63 18.33
CA PRO A 61 -5.58 -1.57 19.44
C PRO A 61 -5.53 -3.03 18.99
N VAL A 62 -6.44 -3.45 18.11
CA VAL A 62 -6.49 -4.84 17.62
C VAL A 62 -5.20 -5.25 16.89
N ASN A 63 -4.66 -4.37 16.05
CA ASN A 63 -3.42 -4.65 15.32
C ASN A 63 -2.20 -4.61 16.26
N ILE A 64 -2.26 -3.77 17.32
CA ILE A 64 -1.21 -3.72 18.34
C ILE A 64 -1.19 -5.00 19.18
N GLU A 65 -2.33 -5.58 19.48
CA GLU A 65 -2.43 -6.87 20.16
C GLU A 65 -1.85 -7.98 19.28
N GLU A 66 -2.20 -8.04 18.00
CA GLU A 66 -1.65 -8.98 17.03
C GLU A 66 -0.14 -8.79 16.82
N PHE A 67 0.35 -7.54 16.76
CA PHE A 67 1.78 -7.22 16.70
C PHE A 67 2.54 -7.72 17.94
N GLY A 68 1.91 -7.68 19.11
CA GLY A 68 2.48 -8.14 20.37
C GLY A 68 2.56 -9.66 20.50
N ASP A 69 1.77 -10.39 19.72
CA ASP A 69 1.73 -11.85 19.76
C ASP A 69 3.11 -12.45 19.45
N GLY A 70 3.59 -13.27 20.39
CA GLY A 70 4.91 -13.91 20.28
C GLY A 70 6.10 -13.03 20.64
N LEU A 71 5.90 -11.76 21.00
CA LEU A 71 6.95 -10.93 21.57
C LEU A 71 7.08 -11.20 23.08
N SER A 72 8.31 -11.39 23.56
CA SER A 72 8.59 -11.50 25.00
C SER A 72 8.70 -10.11 25.64
N VAL A 73 7.71 -9.25 25.39
CA VAL A 73 7.67 -7.86 25.85
C VAL A 73 6.30 -7.59 26.48
N PRO A 74 6.23 -6.92 27.65
CA PRO A 74 4.95 -6.56 28.26
C PRO A 74 4.10 -5.65 27.36
N ASP A 75 2.79 -5.91 27.26
CA ASP A 75 1.84 -5.19 26.39
C ASP A 75 1.81 -3.69 26.64
N ASP A 76 1.92 -3.26 27.89
CA ASP A 76 1.96 -1.86 28.25
C ASP A 76 3.20 -1.16 27.69
N GLN A 77 4.36 -1.80 27.66
CA GLN A 77 5.57 -1.28 27.06
C GLN A 77 5.46 -1.19 25.53
N ILE A 78 4.81 -2.17 24.90
CA ILE A 78 4.51 -2.13 23.45
C ILE A 78 3.65 -0.90 23.14
N ARG A 79 2.54 -0.73 23.86
CA ARG A 79 1.60 0.40 23.67
C ARG A 79 2.27 1.76 23.89
N ILE A 80 3.06 1.89 24.94
CA ILE A 80 3.81 3.14 25.22
C ILE A 80 4.81 3.43 24.10
N TYR A 81 5.57 2.43 23.67
CA TYR A 81 6.56 2.60 22.61
C TYR A 81 5.93 3.03 21.28
N LEU A 82 4.83 2.39 20.88
CA LEU A 82 4.09 2.76 19.67
C LEU A 82 3.44 4.14 19.79
N ALA A 83 2.93 4.50 20.97
CA ALA A 83 2.41 5.85 21.23
C ALA A 83 3.51 6.91 21.13
N LEU A 84 4.73 6.63 21.57
CA LEU A 84 5.88 7.51 21.41
C LEU A 84 6.23 7.69 19.93
N ARG A 85 6.21 6.63 19.12
CA ARG A 85 6.45 6.71 17.67
C ARG A 85 5.39 7.56 16.97
N GLU A 86 4.12 7.32 17.27
CA GLU A 86 3.01 8.09 16.72
C GLU A 86 3.12 9.58 17.11
N ALA A 87 3.40 9.87 18.38
CA ALA A 87 3.58 11.23 18.86
C ALA A 87 4.79 11.93 18.18
N ALA A 88 5.88 11.21 17.95
CA ALA A 88 7.05 11.74 17.26
C ALA A 88 6.71 12.09 15.81
N ARG A 89 6.09 11.17 15.04
CA ARG A 89 5.67 11.44 13.65
C ARG A 89 4.72 12.63 13.57
N MET A 90 3.69 12.65 14.43
CA MET A 90 2.72 13.74 14.47
C MET A 90 3.40 15.09 14.77
N ARG A 91 4.33 15.11 15.73
CA ARG A 91 5.10 16.30 16.05
C ARG A 91 5.95 16.75 14.87
N LEU A 92 6.56 15.82 14.13
CA LEU A 92 7.35 16.15 12.94
C LEU A 92 6.47 16.82 11.87
N PHE A 93 5.31 16.25 11.55
CA PHE A 93 4.38 16.82 10.57
C PHE A 93 3.86 18.20 10.98
N LEU A 94 3.50 18.40 12.26
CA LEU A 94 3.06 19.70 12.77
C LEU A 94 4.13 20.79 12.66
N HIS A 95 5.41 20.45 12.81
CA HIS A 95 6.52 21.41 12.73
C HIS A 95 7.13 21.51 11.33
N SER A 96 6.81 20.60 10.44
CA SER A 96 7.33 20.54 9.07
C SER A 96 6.19 20.33 8.06
N PRO A 97 5.28 21.30 7.87
CA PRO A 97 4.11 21.15 6.98
C PRO A 97 4.48 20.90 5.50
N TRP A 98 5.69 21.29 5.10
CA TRP A 98 6.21 20.99 3.77
C TRP A 98 6.35 19.48 3.52
N LEU A 99 6.72 18.73 4.56
CA LEU A 99 6.96 17.29 4.48
C LEU A 99 5.65 16.52 4.17
N GLU A 100 4.57 16.87 4.87
CA GLU A 100 3.24 16.31 4.60
C GLU A 100 2.80 16.63 3.17
N ARG A 101 2.94 17.88 2.74
CA ARG A 101 2.60 18.31 1.38
C ARG A 101 3.39 17.56 0.34
N ASP A 102 4.70 17.39 0.53
CA ASP A 102 5.57 16.75 -0.47
C ASP A 102 5.34 15.24 -0.52
N LEU A 103 5.00 14.60 0.60
CA LEU A 103 4.56 13.21 0.65
C LEU A 103 3.26 13.00 -0.15
N TYR A 104 2.23 13.81 0.10
CA TYR A 104 0.97 13.72 -0.66
C TYR A 104 1.17 14.04 -2.14
N ALA A 105 2.01 15.01 -2.48
CA ALA A 105 2.31 15.33 -3.88
C ALA A 105 2.99 14.14 -4.60
N ALA A 106 3.89 13.42 -3.96
CA ALA A 106 4.50 12.22 -4.52
C ALA A 106 3.47 11.09 -4.73
N VAL A 107 2.57 10.88 -3.76
CA VAL A 107 1.46 9.91 -3.90
C VAL A 107 0.53 10.30 -5.05
N GLU A 108 0.13 11.56 -5.14
CA GLU A 108 -0.74 12.06 -6.22
C GLU A 108 -0.07 11.91 -7.59
N GLN A 109 1.21 12.23 -7.69
CA GLN A 109 1.97 12.08 -8.93
C GLN A 109 2.06 10.62 -9.37
N TYR A 110 2.34 9.70 -8.44
CA TYR A 110 2.33 8.26 -8.72
C TYR A 110 0.94 7.80 -9.18
N ALA A 111 -0.11 8.18 -8.45
CA ALA A 111 -1.49 7.78 -8.72
C ALA A 111 -1.99 8.32 -10.08
N ALA A 112 -1.61 9.55 -10.45
CA ALA A 112 -1.99 10.16 -11.74
C ALA A 112 -1.43 9.39 -12.95
N GLY A 113 -0.32 8.67 -12.77
CA GLY A 113 0.29 7.83 -13.79
C GLY A 113 -0.32 6.43 -13.93
N ILE A 114 -1.18 6.00 -12.99
CA ILE A 114 -1.77 4.65 -13.02
C ILE A 114 -2.64 4.49 -14.28
N ARG A 115 -2.32 3.49 -15.08
CA ARG A 115 -3.03 3.15 -16.32
C ARG A 115 -3.39 1.68 -16.33
N LEU A 116 -4.50 1.35 -16.98
CA LEU A 116 -4.86 -0.05 -17.23
C LEU A 116 -3.97 -0.61 -18.34
N ASP A 117 -3.44 -1.81 -18.13
CA ASP A 117 -2.74 -2.59 -19.16
C ASP A 117 -3.78 -3.22 -20.11
N THR A 118 -4.23 -2.41 -21.09
CA THR A 118 -5.22 -2.87 -22.07
C THR A 118 -4.70 -4.03 -22.91
N GLU A 119 -3.40 -4.07 -23.23
CA GLU A 119 -2.79 -5.18 -23.96
C GLU A 119 -2.71 -6.44 -23.12
N GLY A 120 -2.42 -6.32 -21.83
CA GLY A 120 -2.46 -7.43 -20.87
C GLY A 120 -3.87 -7.97 -20.71
N ILE A 121 -4.88 -7.09 -20.63
CA ILE A 121 -6.28 -7.47 -20.56
C ILE A 121 -6.72 -8.21 -21.83
N GLU A 122 -6.33 -7.74 -23.01
CA GLU A 122 -6.65 -8.40 -24.28
C GLU A 122 -5.97 -9.78 -24.38
N ARG A 123 -4.71 -9.90 -24.00
CA ARG A 123 -4.00 -11.19 -23.94
C ARG A 123 -4.65 -12.16 -22.96
N ALA A 124 -5.03 -11.66 -21.78
CA ALA A 124 -5.73 -12.42 -20.76
C ALA A 124 -7.09 -12.92 -21.29
N ALA A 125 -7.86 -12.07 -21.96
CA ALA A 125 -9.14 -12.43 -22.55
C ALA A 125 -9.00 -13.50 -23.65
N GLN A 126 -7.91 -13.48 -24.43
CA GLN A 126 -7.63 -14.49 -25.45
C GLN A 126 -7.21 -15.86 -24.86
N SER A 127 -6.73 -15.88 -23.63
CA SER A 127 -6.32 -17.13 -22.94
C SER A 127 -7.47 -17.83 -22.22
N VAL A 128 -8.65 -17.20 -22.11
CA VAL A 128 -9.82 -17.78 -21.49
C VAL A 128 -10.42 -18.86 -22.38
N ASP A 129 -10.57 -20.07 -21.85
CA ASP A 129 -11.33 -21.12 -22.50
C ASP A 129 -12.84 -20.92 -22.20
N PRO A 130 -13.70 -20.67 -23.20
CA PRO A 130 -15.12 -20.46 -22.98
C PRO A 130 -15.84 -21.71 -22.39
N MET A 131 -15.22 -22.88 -22.49
CA MET A 131 -15.77 -24.13 -21.99
C MET A 131 -15.30 -24.49 -20.57
N ASP A 132 -14.30 -23.74 -20.03
CA ASP A 132 -13.79 -23.90 -18.67
C ASP A 132 -14.00 -22.64 -17.82
N PRO A 133 -15.03 -22.60 -16.96
CA PRO A 133 -15.25 -21.47 -16.04
C PRO A 133 -14.07 -21.19 -15.09
N GLY A 134 -13.23 -22.20 -14.82
CA GLY A 134 -12.04 -22.05 -13.98
C GLY A 134 -10.93 -21.26 -14.67
N SER A 135 -10.89 -21.26 -15.99
CA SER A 135 -9.92 -20.49 -16.78
C SER A 135 -10.06 -18.99 -16.58
N LEU A 136 -11.30 -18.49 -16.46
CA LEU A 136 -11.61 -17.11 -16.11
C LEU A 136 -11.02 -16.73 -14.75
N GLN A 137 -11.25 -17.56 -13.72
CA GLN A 137 -10.74 -17.30 -12.38
C GLN A 137 -9.20 -17.28 -12.36
N ALA A 138 -8.56 -18.26 -13.02
CA ALA A 138 -7.10 -18.34 -13.09
C ALA A 138 -6.46 -17.12 -13.78
N VAL A 139 -7.12 -16.59 -14.83
CA VAL A 139 -6.69 -15.36 -15.50
C VAL A 139 -6.79 -14.16 -14.57
N PHE A 140 -7.88 -14.04 -13.80
CA PHE A 140 -8.07 -12.94 -12.86
C PHE A 140 -7.12 -13.00 -11.67
N ASP A 141 -6.83 -14.19 -11.17
CA ASP A 141 -5.91 -14.38 -10.03
C ASP A 141 -4.44 -14.14 -10.40
N GLY A 142 -4.07 -14.31 -11.68
CA GLY A 142 -2.70 -14.20 -12.17
C GLY A 142 -2.35 -12.93 -12.92
N ALA A 143 -3.33 -12.12 -13.33
CA ALA A 143 -3.10 -10.95 -14.17
C ALA A 143 -2.99 -9.66 -13.35
N SER A 144 -1.89 -8.92 -13.55
CA SER A 144 -1.85 -7.50 -13.18
C SER A 144 -2.55 -6.71 -14.27
N PHE A 145 -3.63 -6.03 -13.92
CA PHE A 145 -4.36 -5.14 -14.84
C PHE A 145 -3.83 -3.71 -14.83
N ILE A 146 -2.75 -3.47 -14.09
CA ILE A 146 -2.07 -2.17 -14.01
C ILE A 146 -0.80 -2.25 -14.86
N ALA A 147 -0.63 -1.27 -15.74
CA ALA A 147 0.58 -1.14 -16.53
C ALA A 147 1.80 -0.90 -15.62
N ALA A 148 2.97 -1.37 -16.07
CA ALA A 148 4.21 -1.07 -15.35
C ALA A 148 4.41 0.45 -15.20
N PRO A 149 4.96 0.91 -14.05
CA PRO A 149 5.18 2.32 -13.81
C PRO A 149 6.12 2.93 -14.87
N ASP A 150 5.77 4.11 -15.35
CA ASP A 150 6.64 4.89 -16.25
C ASP A 150 7.73 5.61 -15.44
N ALA A 151 8.66 6.26 -16.15
CA ALA A 151 9.78 6.97 -15.51
C ALA A 151 9.33 8.08 -14.53
N THR A 152 8.18 8.71 -14.78
CA THR A 152 7.62 9.74 -13.92
C THR A 152 7.06 9.13 -12.63
N GLN A 153 6.36 8.02 -12.77
CA GLN A 153 5.87 7.26 -11.60
C GLN A 153 7.02 6.68 -10.77
N GLN A 154 8.06 6.17 -11.44
CA GLN A 154 9.22 5.67 -10.72
C GLN A 154 9.92 6.78 -9.94
N ALA A 155 10.10 7.96 -10.52
CA ALA A 155 10.67 9.11 -9.82
C ALA A 155 9.81 9.57 -8.62
N ALA A 156 8.48 9.50 -8.74
CA ALA A 156 7.57 9.81 -7.63
C ALA A 156 7.67 8.77 -6.52
N LEU A 157 7.81 7.49 -6.85
CA LEU A 157 8.00 6.40 -5.90
C LEU A 157 9.35 6.55 -5.16
N ASP A 158 10.44 6.81 -5.89
CA ASP A 158 11.76 7.03 -5.30
C ASP A 158 11.76 8.23 -4.33
N GLN A 159 11.03 9.30 -4.68
CA GLN A 159 10.84 10.46 -3.81
C GLN A 159 10.05 10.09 -2.56
N LEU A 160 8.96 9.33 -2.69
CA LEU A 160 8.14 8.87 -1.57
C LEU A 160 8.96 8.02 -0.61
N GLU A 161 9.71 7.05 -1.13
CA GLU A 161 10.60 6.19 -0.33
C GLU A 161 11.64 7.00 0.44
N LEU A 162 12.27 7.98 -0.22
CA LEU A 162 13.24 8.87 0.43
C LEU A 162 12.62 9.66 1.58
N LEU A 163 11.43 10.26 1.36
CA LEU A 163 10.73 11.03 2.37
C LEU A 163 10.29 10.16 3.55
N VAL A 164 9.76 8.97 3.29
CA VAL A 164 9.38 8.01 4.33
C VAL A 164 10.60 7.55 5.12
N ALA A 165 11.72 7.25 4.47
CA ALA A 165 12.95 6.87 5.15
C ALA A 165 13.50 8.01 6.05
N LEU A 166 13.36 9.27 5.61
CA LEU A 166 13.74 10.44 6.39
C LEU A 166 12.85 10.60 7.63
N VAL A 167 11.53 10.42 7.49
CA VAL A 167 10.57 10.42 8.61
C VAL A 167 10.94 9.34 9.62
N GLU A 168 11.11 8.10 9.16
CA GLU A 168 11.42 6.97 10.03
C GLU A 168 12.77 7.11 10.74
N GLY A 169 13.79 7.58 10.02
CA GLY A 169 15.11 7.85 10.62
C GLY A 169 15.05 8.91 11.73
N TRP A 170 14.29 9.98 11.53
CA TRP A 170 14.10 11.01 12.54
C TRP A 170 13.31 10.49 13.75
N VAL A 171 12.21 9.77 13.49
CA VAL A 171 11.37 9.14 14.53
C VAL A 171 12.20 8.19 15.37
N ASP A 172 13.03 7.37 14.74
CA ASP A 172 13.86 6.38 15.42
C ASP A 172 14.85 7.03 16.41
N VAL A 173 15.46 8.16 16.02
CA VAL A 173 16.37 8.92 16.90
C VAL A 173 15.61 9.52 18.09
N VAL A 174 14.47 10.17 17.84
CA VAL A 174 13.69 10.84 18.90
C VAL A 174 13.10 9.83 19.88
N VAL A 175 12.57 8.73 19.36
CA VAL A 175 11.95 7.68 20.19
C VAL A 175 13.01 6.92 20.97
N ALA A 176 14.21 6.68 20.43
CA ALA A 176 15.30 6.08 21.19
C ALA A 176 15.66 6.85 22.46
N GLU A 177 15.58 8.20 22.41
CA GLU A 177 15.76 9.05 23.57
C GLU A 177 14.57 9.01 24.53
N ALA A 178 13.35 9.18 23.99
CA ALA A 178 12.13 9.24 24.80
C ALA A 178 11.79 7.90 25.49
N ALA A 179 12.14 6.78 24.85
CA ALA A 179 11.87 5.44 25.35
C ALA A 179 12.94 4.89 26.31
N ARG A 180 13.98 5.66 26.65
CA ARG A 180 15.04 5.22 27.60
C ARG A 180 14.51 4.61 28.91
N PRO A 181 13.41 5.12 29.50
CA PRO A 181 12.87 4.52 30.72
C PRO A 181 12.20 3.15 30.55
N LEU A 182 11.94 2.71 29.29
CA LEU A 182 11.30 1.42 29.01
C LEU A 182 12.37 0.33 28.98
N GLU A 183 12.20 -0.72 29.75
CA GLU A 183 13.12 -1.86 29.81
C GLU A 183 13.24 -2.57 28.46
N SER A 184 12.14 -2.66 27.72
CA SER A 184 12.04 -3.35 26.43
C SER A 184 12.33 -2.45 25.22
N ALA A 185 12.75 -1.18 25.41
CA ALA A 185 12.94 -0.23 24.31
C ALA A 185 13.86 -0.74 23.19
N ALA A 186 14.96 -1.39 23.54
CA ALA A 186 15.92 -1.92 22.57
C ALA A 186 15.34 -3.07 21.73
N ALA A 187 14.61 -3.99 22.35
CA ALA A 187 13.95 -5.10 21.68
C ALA A 187 12.83 -4.62 20.74
N LEU A 188 12.03 -3.64 21.19
CA LEU A 188 10.97 -3.03 20.39
C LEU A 188 11.54 -2.27 19.19
N ARG A 189 12.63 -1.52 19.38
CA ARG A 189 13.34 -0.84 18.31
C ARG A 189 13.82 -1.81 17.23
N GLU A 190 14.42 -2.91 17.62
CA GLU A 190 14.92 -3.94 16.70
C GLU A 190 13.75 -4.58 15.91
N THR A 191 12.65 -4.89 16.59
CA THR A 191 11.45 -5.45 15.96
C THR A 191 10.86 -4.49 14.93
N MET A 192 10.70 -3.22 15.28
CA MET A 192 10.20 -2.20 14.36
C MET A 192 11.12 -1.98 13.16
N SER A 193 12.44 -1.96 13.37
CA SER A 193 13.42 -1.83 12.28
C SER A 193 13.32 -2.99 11.28
N LYS A 194 13.11 -4.22 11.76
CA LYS A 194 12.88 -5.40 10.90
C LYS A 194 11.58 -5.27 10.12
N LEU A 195 10.49 -4.85 10.77
CA LEU A 195 9.19 -4.66 10.14
C LEU A 195 9.27 -3.63 9.00
N ILE A 196 9.80 -2.43 9.29
CA ILE A 196 9.95 -1.35 8.31
C ILE A 196 10.84 -1.79 7.14
N SER A 197 11.97 -2.42 7.43
CA SER A 197 12.87 -2.93 6.39
C SER A 197 12.23 -4.03 5.53
N SER A 198 11.33 -4.82 6.07
CA SER A 198 10.59 -5.84 5.32
C SER A 198 9.49 -5.24 4.45
N ALA A 199 8.84 -4.18 4.92
CA ALA A 199 7.82 -3.45 4.18
C ALA A 199 8.43 -2.75 2.94
N LEU A 200 9.54 -2.03 3.12
CA LEU A 200 10.27 -1.37 2.03
C LEU A 200 10.82 -2.31 0.95
N ARG A 201 11.04 -3.59 1.27
CA ARG A 201 11.51 -4.59 0.29
C ARG A 201 10.39 -5.27 -0.48
N ARG A 202 9.13 -5.11 -0.08
CA ARG A 202 7.96 -5.72 -0.73
C ARG A 202 7.27 -4.78 -1.74
N GLY A 203 7.59 -3.50 -1.73
CA GLY A 203 7.16 -2.51 -2.70
C GLY A 203 8.12 -2.42 -3.87
#